data_c63fcc7560eaa8f9e00e64e7de3b5a49
#
_entry.id   c63fcc7560eaa8f9e00e64e7de3b5a49
#
_cell.length_a   1.000
_cell.length_b   1.000
_cell.length_c   1.000
_cell.angle_alpha   90.00
_cell.angle_beta   90.00
_cell.angle_gamma   90.00
#
_symmetry.space_group_name_H-M   'P 1'
#
loop_
_entity.id
_entity.type
_entity.pdbx_description
1 polymer ?
#
loop_
_entity_poly.entity_id
_entity_poly.type
_entity_poly.pdbx_seq_one_letter_code
_entity_poly.pdbx_strand_id
1 'polypeptide(L)'
;VAALSPSLIVLSLGTNESFSTSLTRDELYKQIDTVVSSLRKDCPQAQILLTTPAECARRRVRRVNKKRRVYYTPNARVKLVREMIRSYAVEHRLACWDWYEIAGGEGSSSQWRKAGFMAYDRTHCTETGYRVQGEMLYRALMKAYQEYVDRVAQ
;
A
#
# COMPACT_ATOMS: atom_id res chain seq x y z
N VAL A 1 8.08 18.65 1.86
CA VAL A 1 7.72 18.22 0.50
C VAL A 1 7.80 19.39 -0.47
N ALA A 2 7.18 20.54 -0.14
CA ALA A 2 7.15 21.72 -1.03
C ALA A 2 8.53 22.17 -1.52
N ALA A 3 9.55 22.15 -0.67
CA ALA A 3 10.92 22.56 -1.04
C ALA A 3 11.55 21.71 -2.18
N LEU A 4 11.00 20.53 -2.47
CA LEU A 4 11.46 19.67 -3.57
C LEU A 4 10.74 19.92 -4.88
N SER A 5 9.67 20.73 -4.88
CA SER A 5 8.82 21.02 -6.05
C SER A 5 8.51 19.77 -6.89
N PRO A 6 7.96 18.70 -6.29
CA PRO A 6 7.77 17.44 -6.99
C PRO A 6 6.68 17.55 -8.06
N SER A 7 6.87 16.87 -9.20
CA SER A 7 5.82 16.69 -10.21
C SER A 7 4.89 15.51 -9.88
N LEU A 8 5.38 14.51 -9.13
CA LEU A 8 4.64 13.33 -8.69
C LEU A 8 4.94 13.06 -7.22
N ILE A 9 3.88 12.81 -6.45
CA ILE A 9 3.96 12.35 -5.06
C ILE A 9 3.34 10.95 -5.00
N VAL A 10 4.13 9.95 -4.61
CA VAL A 10 3.63 8.60 -4.34
C VAL A 10 3.32 8.50 -2.85
N LEU A 11 2.04 8.40 -2.51
CA LEU A 11 1.57 8.31 -1.14
C LEU A 11 1.24 6.86 -0.79
N SER A 12 2.11 6.24 0.00
CA SER A 12 1.99 4.85 0.42
C SER A 12 1.55 4.79 1.89
N LEU A 13 0.29 4.43 2.11
CA LEU A 13 -0.38 4.39 3.40
C LEU A 13 -1.06 3.04 3.63
N GLY A 14 -1.54 2.80 4.85
CA GLY A 14 -2.52 1.77 5.14
C GLY A 14 -1.97 0.55 5.89
N THR A 15 -0.68 0.28 5.86
CA THR A 15 -0.12 -0.87 6.61
C THR A 15 -0.33 -0.69 8.11
N ASN A 16 0.09 0.43 8.68
CA ASN A 16 -0.06 0.71 10.12
C ASN A 16 -1.53 0.82 10.52
N GLU A 17 -2.33 1.50 9.72
CA GLU A 17 -3.78 1.67 9.90
C GLU A 17 -4.49 0.32 9.93
N SER A 18 -4.05 -0.65 9.14
CA SER A 18 -4.60 -2.02 9.16
C SER A 18 -4.36 -2.77 10.47
N PHE A 19 -3.37 -2.37 11.26
CA PHE A 19 -3.12 -2.95 12.59
C PHE A 19 -3.98 -2.35 13.69
N SER A 20 -4.57 -1.17 13.50
CA SER A 20 -5.53 -0.61 14.45
C SER A 20 -6.77 -1.49 14.53
N THR A 21 -7.27 -1.75 15.74
CA THR A 21 -8.52 -2.49 15.97
C THR A 21 -9.74 -1.58 16.10
N SER A 22 -9.51 -0.30 16.41
CA SER A 22 -10.55 0.71 16.66
C SER A 22 -10.80 1.65 15.49
N LEU A 23 -9.85 1.81 14.56
CA LEU A 23 -9.97 2.74 13.45
C LEU A 23 -11.19 2.40 12.57
N THR A 24 -12.11 3.34 12.46
CA THR A 24 -13.32 3.25 11.63
C THR A 24 -13.02 3.63 10.17
N ARG A 25 -13.99 3.36 9.27
CA ARG A 25 -13.90 3.80 7.87
C ARG A 25 -13.81 5.32 7.76
N ASP A 26 -14.65 6.04 8.51
CA ASP A 26 -14.72 7.50 8.47
C ASP A 26 -13.45 8.16 9.01
N GLU A 27 -12.86 7.60 10.06
CA GLU A 27 -11.57 8.07 10.58
C GLU A 27 -10.44 7.84 9.59
N LEU A 28 -10.39 6.68 8.95
CA LEU A 28 -9.40 6.40 7.91
C LEU A 28 -9.56 7.34 6.71
N TYR A 29 -10.81 7.56 6.27
CA TYR A 29 -11.10 8.51 5.19
C TYR A 29 -10.60 9.91 5.55
N LYS A 30 -10.93 10.42 6.72
CA LYS A 30 -10.47 11.73 7.20
C LYS A 30 -8.95 11.84 7.30
N GLN A 31 -8.27 10.77 7.70
CA GLN A 31 -6.80 10.73 7.73
C GLN A 31 -6.21 10.85 6.33
N ILE A 32 -6.71 10.08 5.37
CA ILE A 32 -6.28 10.16 3.97
C ILE A 32 -6.56 11.58 3.43
N ASP A 33 -7.76 12.09 3.63
CA ASP A 33 -8.17 13.41 3.16
C ASP A 33 -7.31 14.54 3.73
N THR A 34 -7.00 14.48 5.02
CA THR A 34 -6.11 15.45 5.68
C THR A 34 -4.73 15.49 5.02
N VAL A 35 -4.14 14.32 4.75
CA VAL A 35 -2.81 14.24 4.12
C VAL A 35 -2.87 14.72 2.66
N VAL A 36 -3.85 14.25 1.88
CA VAL A 36 -4.01 14.64 0.47
C VAL A 36 -4.29 16.13 0.33
N SER A 37 -5.17 16.68 1.16
CA SER A 37 -5.50 18.12 1.16
C SER A 37 -4.28 18.98 1.50
N SER A 38 -3.48 18.57 2.50
CA SER A 38 -2.22 19.24 2.84
C SER A 38 -1.23 19.20 1.68
N LEU A 39 -1.05 18.05 1.04
CA LEU A 39 -0.16 17.90 -0.11
C LEU A 39 -0.60 18.75 -1.30
N ARG A 40 -1.89 18.80 -1.60
CA ARG A 40 -2.45 19.66 -2.66
C ARG A 40 -2.24 21.14 -2.39
N LYS A 41 -2.36 21.54 -1.11
CA LYS A 41 -2.09 22.93 -0.69
C LYS A 41 -0.61 23.28 -0.85
N ASP A 42 0.28 22.40 -0.41
CA ASP A 42 1.73 22.65 -0.38
C ASP A 42 2.39 22.47 -1.75
N CYS A 43 1.83 21.60 -2.60
CA CYS A 43 2.35 21.23 -3.92
C CYS A 43 1.22 21.18 -4.95
N PRO A 44 0.58 22.31 -5.29
CA PRO A 44 -0.65 22.34 -6.11
C PRO A 44 -0.45 21.80 -7.54
N GLN A 45 0.78 21.77 -8.06
CA GLN A 45 1.10 21.25 -9.38
C GLN A 45 1.45 19.75 -9.38
N ALA A 46 1.68 19.16 -8.20
CA ALA A 46 2.06 17.75 -8.10
C ALA A 46 0.86 16.84 -8.35
N GLN A 47 1.08 15.81 -9.17
CA GLN A 47 0.15 14.69 -9.23
C GLN A 47 0.32 13.79 -8.01
N ILE A 48 -0.77 13.20 -7.53
CA ILE A 48 -0.74 12.28 -6.38
C ILE A 48 -1.13 10.88 -6.85
N LEU A 49 -0.26 9.91 -6.59
CA LEU A 49 -0.51 8.49 -6.77
C LEU A 49 -0.67 7.83 -5.39
N LEU A 50 -1.84 7.28 -5.11
CA LEU A 50 -2.03 6.46 -3.93
C LEU A 50 -1.58 5.02 -4.18
N THR A 51 -1.05 4.36 -3.15
CA THR A 51 -0.80 2.92 -3.22
C THR A 51 -1.54 2.21 -2.09
N THR A 52 -2.05 1.00 -2.37
CA THR A 52 -2.63 0.17 -1.31
C THR A 52 -1.53 -0.59 -0.56
N PRO A 53 -1.75 -0.97 0.73
CA PRO A 53 -0.82 -1.84 1.42
C PRO A 53 -0.84 -3.26 0.83
N ALA A 54 0.30 -3.97 0.89
CA ALA A 54 0.31 -5.41 0.62
C ALA A 54 -0.44 -6.18 1.70
N GLU A 55 -0.81 -7.43 1.41
CA GLU A 55 -1.26 -8.34 2.46
C GLU A 55 -0.15 -8.48 3.51
N CYS A 56 -0.54 -8.44 4.77
CA CYS A 56 0.34 -8.69 5.89
C CYS A 56 -0.32 -9.61 6.92
N ALA A 57 0.46 -10.09 7.89
CA ALA A 57 -0.03 -11.02 8.88
C ALA A 57 0.14 -10.50 10.31
N ARG A 58 -0.81 -10.84 11.17
CA ARG A 58 -0.75 -10.56 12.60
C ARG A 58 -0.02 -11.68 13.33
N ARG A 59 1.01 -11.31 14.08
CA ARG A 59 1.69 -12.22 14.99
C ARG A 59 0.76 -12.61 16.13
N ARG A 60 0.62 -13.91 16.37
CA ARG A 60 -0.18 -14.50 17.46
C ARG A 60 0.70 -15.40 18.32
N VAL A 61 0.32 -15.54 19.57
CA VAL A 61 1.00 -16.44 20.52
C VAL A 61 -0.04 -17.30 21.18
N ARG A 62 0.20 -18.62 21.20
CA ARG A 62 -0.59 -19.58 21.99
C ARG A 62 0.34 -20.40 22.89
N ARG A 63 -0.18 -20.89 23.98
CA ARG A 63 0.51 -21.85 24.82
C ARG A 63 0.09 -23.27 24.41
N VAL A 64 1.08 -24.12 24.15
CA VAL A 64 0.90 -25.55 23.86
C VAL A 64 1.87 -26.31 24.75
N ASN A 65 1.38 -27.18 25.59
CA ASN A 65 2.19 -27.95 26.57
C ASN A 65 3.13 -27.02 27.36
N LYS A 66 2.59 -25.97 27.96
CA LYS A 66 3.30 -24.94 28.75
C LYS A 66 4.34 -24.12 27.96
N LYS A 67 4.61 -24.42 26.68
CA LYS A 67 5.54 -23.69 25.81
C LYS A 67 4.79 -22.62 24.99
N ARG A 68 5.39 -21.44 24.85
CA ARG A 68 4.87 -20.39 23.96
C ARG A 68 5.18 -20.74 22.50
N ARG A 69 4.15 -20.81 21.66
CA ARG A 69 4.27 -20.98 20.21
C ARG A 69 3.78 -19.75 19.49
N VAL A 70 4.62 -19.21 18.60
CA VAL A 70 4.25 -18.11 17.71
C VAL A 70 3.67 -18.68 16.44
N TYR A 71 2.60 -18.07 15.97
CA TYR A 71 2.00 -18.32 14.66
C TYR A 71 1.49 -17.01 14.06
N TYR A 72 1.16 -17.02 12.79
CA TYR A 72 0.71 -15.83 12.06
C TYR A 72 -0.65 -16.10 11.44
N THR A 73 -1.51 -15.09 11.49
CA THR A 73 -2.83 -15.11 10.84
C THR A 73 -2.91 -13.93 9.86
N PRO A 74 -3.60 -14.08 8.72
CA PRO A 74 -3.85 -12.96 7.82
C PRO A 74 -4.45 -11.77 8.58
N ASN A 75 -4.04 -10.57 8.22
CA ASN A 75 -4.66 -9.36 8.76
C ASN A 75 -5.86 -8.97 7.90
N ALA A 76 -7.05 -9.43 8.28
CA ALA A 76 -8.27 -9.18 7.52
C ALA A 76 -8.58 -7.68 7.31
N ARG A 77 -8.07 -6.79 8.18
CA ARG A 77 -8.30 -5.35 8.04
C ARG A 77 -7.56 -4.72 6.87
N VAL A 78 -6.55 -5.37 6.30
CA VAL A 78 -5.86 -4.87 5.09
C VAL A 78 -6.85 -4.71 3.94
N LYS A 79 -7.80 -5.65 3.78
CA LYS A 79 -8.84 -5.55 2.73
C LYS A 79 -9.70 -4.29 2.91
N LEU A 80 -10.13 -4.01 4.14
CA LEU A 80 -10.91 -2.79 4.44
C LEU A 80 -10.11 -1.53 4.09
N VAL A 81 -8.84 -1.47 4.49
CA VAL A 81 -7.96 -0.31 4.21
C VAL A 81 -7.73 -0.15 2.71
N ARG A 82 -7.47 -1.27 1.99
CA ARG A 82 -7.38 -1.29 0.53
C ARG A 82 -8.61 -0.68 -0.14
N GLU A 83 -9.79 -1.18 0.24
CA GLU A 83 -11.07 -0.69 -0.31
C GLU A 83 -11.26 0.81 -0.07
N MET A 84 -10.92 1.29 1.13
CA MET A 84 -11.02 2.71 1.46
C MET A 84 -10.09 3.57 0.61
N ILE A 85 -8.82 3.18 0.47
CA ILE A 85 -7.84 3.91 -0.36
C ILE A 85 -8.31 3.94 -1.82
N ARG A 86 -8.80 2.82 -2.36
CA ARG A 86 -9.31 2.75 -3.73
C ARG A 86 -10.56 3.61 -3.93
N SER A 87 -11.51 3.54 -3.00
CA SER A 87 -12.74 4.36 -3.07
C SER A 87 -12.40 5.84 -3.00
N TYR A 88 -11.51 6.24 -2.09
CA TYR A 88 -11.02 7.61 -1.99
C TYR A 88 -10.34 8.07 -3.30
N ALA A 89 -9.50 7.22 -3.89
CA ALA A 89 -8.83 7.54 -5.15
C ALA A 89 -9.84 7.81 -6.29
N VAL A 90 -10.86 6.97 -6.41
CA VAL A 90 -11.93 7.14 -7.41
C VAL A 90 -12.71 8.44 -7.17
N GLU A 91 -13.15 8.69 -5.94
CA GLU A 91 -13.94 9.87 -5.55
C GLU A 91 -13.17 11.17 -5.84
N HIS A 92 -11.87 11.18 -5.53
CA HIS A 92 -11.02 12.37 -5.70
C HIS A 92 -10.25 12.41 -7.03
N ARG A 93 -10.56 11.50 -7.97
CA ARG A 93 -9.91 11.39 -9.31
C ARG A 93 -8.39 11.32 -9.21
N LEU A 94 -7.89 10.53 -8.26
CA LEU A 94 -6.48 10.24 -8.09
C LEU A 94 -6.12 8.91 -8.74
N ALA A 95 -4.88 8.80 -9.21
CA ALA A 95 -4.33 7.52 -9.61
C ALA A 95 -4.14 6.61 -8.37
N CYS A 96 -4.36 5.31 -8.54
CA CYS A 96 -4.16 4.32 -7.48
C CYS A 96 -3.43 3.09 -8.02
N TRP A 97 -2.30 2.76 -7.42
CA TRP A 97 -1.58 1.51 -7.66
C TRP A 97 -1.98 0.50 -6.60
N ASP A 98 -2.79 -0.50 -7.00
CA ASP A 98 -3.33 -1.50 -6.09
C ASP A 98 -2.29 -2.58 -5.78
N TRP A 99 -1.34 -2.25 -4.91
CA TRP A 99 -0.25 -3.13 -4.53
C TRP A 99 -0.73 -4.42 -3.87
N TYR A 100 -1.84 -4.40 -3.13
CA TYR A 100 -2.44 -5.61 -2.57
C TYR A 100 -2.68 -6.67 -3.65
N GLU A 101 -3.36 -6.27 -4.73
CA GLU A 101 -3.72 -7.18 -5.82
C GLU A 101 -2.50 -7.63 -6.62
N ILE A 102 -1.64 -6.67 -6.98
CA ILE A 102 -0.44 -6.92 -7.77
C ILE A 102 0.54 -7.85 -7.04
N ALA A 103 0.64 -7.76 -5.72
CA ALA A 103 1.45 -8.65 -4.90
C ALA A 103 0.87 -10.08 -4.77
N GLY A 104 -0.34 -10.33 -5.27
CA GLY A 104 -1.00 -11.64 -5.25
C GLY A 104 -2.20 -11.76 -4.30
N GLY A 105 -2.65 -10.66 -3.70
CA GLY A 105 -3.86 -10.63 -2.89
C GLY A 105 -3.79 -11.49 -1.62
N GLU A 106 -4.88 -12.18 -1.32
CA GLU A 106 -4.99 -13.03 -0.13
C GLU A 106 -4.02 -14.21 -0.18
N GLY A 107 -3.27 -14.41 0.92
CA GLY A 107 -2.24 -15.45 1.04
C GLY A 107 -0.87 -15.03 0.52
N SER A 108 -0.75 -13.86 -0.13
CA SER A 108 0.50 -13.40 -0.73
C SER A 108 1.61 -13.21 0.30
N SER A 109 1.34 -12.75 1.50
CA SER A 109 2.34 -12.59 2.56
C SER A 109 3.08 -13.91 2.88
N SER A 110 2.35 -15.01 2.84
CA SER A 110 2.92 -16.35 3.05
C SER A 110 3.79 -16.80 1.88
N GLN A 111 3.35 -16.52 0.66
CA GLN A 111 4.08 -16.84 -0.57
C GLN A 111 5.36 -16.00 -0.68
N TRP A 112 5.24 -14.69 -0.46
CA TRP A 112 6.38 -13.76 -0.44
C TRP A 112 7.40 -14.13 0.63
N ARG A 113 6.93 -14.57 1.80
CA ARG A 113 7.82 -15.06 2.86
C ARG A 113 8.57 -16.32 2.44
N LYS A 114 7.92 -17.28 1.78
CA LYS A 114 8.55 -18.49 1.25
C LYS A 114 9.56 -18.17 0.15
N ALA A 115 9.29 -17.20 -0.69
CA ALA A 115 10.16 -16.74 -1.76
C ALA A 115 11.32 -15.85 -1.28
N GLY A 116 11.40 -15.52 0.01
CA GLY A 116 12.44 -14.66 0.56
C GLY A 116 12.24 -13.16 0.35
N PHE A 117 11.07 -12.75 -0.16
CA PHE A 117 10.73 -11.34 -0.42
C PHE A 117 10.11 -10.62 0.78
N MET A 118 9.65 -11.36 1.78
CA MET A 118 9.06 -10.80 2.99
C MET A 118 9.81 -11.26 4.23
N ALA A 119 9.99 -10.37 5.19
CA ALA A 119 10.65 -10.63 6.45
C ALA A 119 9.86 -11.63 7.32
N TYR A 120 10.48 -12.11 8.38
CA TYR A 120 9.87 -13.11 9.27
C TYR A 120 8.56 -12.62 9.91
N ASP A 121 8.42 -11.32 10.13
CA ASP A 121 7.22 -10.71 10.71
C ASP A 121 6.01 -10.70 9.76
N ARG A 122 6.20 -11.05 8.49
CA ARG A 122 5.18 -11.08 7.44
C ARG A 122 4.44 -9.75 7.26
N THR A 123 5.15 -8.67 7.47
CA THR A 123 4.66 -7.29 7.31
C THR A 123 5.62 -6.47 6.48
N HIS A 124 6.91 -6.54 6.79
CA HIS A 124 7.94 -5.82 6.07
C HIS A 124 8.54 -6.70 4.96
N CYS A 125 8.84 -6.09 3.84
CA CYS A 125 9.61 -6.75 2.79
C CYS A 125 11.09 -6.84 3.20
N THR A 126 11.79 -7.83 2.64
CA THR A 126 13.25 -7.85 2.61
C THR A 126 13.76 -6.81 1.61
N GLU A 127 15.05 -6.52 1.58
CA GLU A 127 15.66 -5.68 0.56
C GLU A 127 15.28 -6.14 -0.86
N THR A 128 15.39 -7.45 -1.12
CA THR A 128 14.99 -8.04 -2.40
C THR A 128 13.50 -7.83 -2.67
N GLY A 129 12.65 -7.98 -1.65
CA GLY A 129 11.22 -7.76 -1.80
C GLY A 129 10.88 -6.30 -2.12
N TYR A 130 11.53 -5.35 -1.47
CA TYR A 130 11.35 -3.92 -1.80
C TYR A 130 11.86 -3.58 -3.20
N ARG A 131 12.95 -4.22 -3.66
CA ARG A 131 13.45 -4.05 -5.03
C ARG A 131 12.43 -4.55 -6.05
N VAL A 132 11.84 -5.72 -5.84
CA VAL A 132 10.78 -6.27 -6.69
C VAL A 132 9.56 -5.36 -6.71
N GLN A 133 9.13 -4.87 -5.55
CA GLN A 133 8.02 -3.90 -5.46
C GLN A 133 8.30 -2.63 -6.26
N GLY A 134 9.51 -2.05 -6.08
CA GLY A 134 9.92 -0.84 -6.78
C GLY A 134 9.98 -1.04 -8.30
N GLU A 135 10.49 -2.19 -8.76
CA GLU A 135 10.53 -2.52 -10.19
C GLU A 135 9.13 -2.68 -10.79
N MET A 136 8.21 -3.32 -10.06
CA MET A 136 6.81 -3.46 -10.50
C MET A 136 6.11 -2.11 -10.60
N LEU A 137 6.31 -1.21 -9.62
CA LEU A 137 5.77 0.15 -9.68
C LEU A 137 6.38 0.93 -10.85
N TYR A 138 7.69 0.86 -11.04
CA TYR A 138 8.37 1.52 -12.16
C TYR A 138 7.80 1.06 -13.51
N ARG A 139 7.65 -0.24 -13.71
CA ARG A 139 7.06 -0.79 -14.95
C ARG A 139 5.63 -0.31 -15.16
N ALA A 140 4.81 -0.23 -14.10
CA ALA A 140 3.45 0.29 -14.18
C ALA A 140 3.43 1.78 -14.59
N LEU A 141 4.31 2.60 -14.03
CA LEU A 141 4.44 4.01 -14.38
C LEU A 141 4.92 4.18 -15.83
N MET A 142 5.93 3.42 -16.26
CA MET A 142 6.44 3.49 -17.64
C MET A 142 5.40 3.04 -18.66
N LYS A 143 4.60 2.02 -18.34
CA LYS A 143 3.49 1.61 -19.19
C LYS A 143 2.44 2.71 -19.33
N ALA A 144 2.01 3.30 -18.21
CA ALA A 144 1.05 4.40 -18.23
C ALA A 144 1.58 5.63 -18.98
N TYR A 145 2.86 5.93 -18.85
CA TYR A 145 3.52 7.00 -19.61
C TYR A 145 3.53 6.72 -21.10
N GLN A 146 3.89 5.50 -21.53
CA GLN A 146 3.89 5.13 -22.94
C GLN A 146 2.47 5.21 -23.55
N GLU A 147 1.46 4.70 -22.85
CA GLU A 147 0.05 4.80 -23.25
C GLU A 147 -0.42 6.26 -23.40
N TYR A 148 0.09 7.15 -22.55
CA TYR A 148 -0.18 8.58 -22.65
C TYR A 148 0.48 9.19 -23.90
N VAL A 149 1.77 8.90 -24.13
CA VAL A 149 2.52 9.40 -25.30
C VAL A 149 1.86 8.94 -26.58
N ASP A 150 1.52 7.66 -26.70
CA ASP A 150 0.88 7.08 -27.90
C ASP A 150 -0.48 7.74 -28.20
N ARG A 151 -1.23 8.12 -27.17
CA ARG A 151 -2.53 8.80 -27.30
C ARG A 151 -2.39 10.28 -27.71
N VAL A 152 -1.36 10.98 -27.25
CA VAL A 152 -1.14 12.39 -27.56
C VAL A 152 -0.50 12.57 -28.95
N ALA A 153 0.17 11.52 -29.46
CA ALA A 153 0.78 11.52 -30.80
C ALA A 153 -0.21 11.21 -31.94
N GLN A 154 -1.47 10.85 -31.63
CA GLN A 154 -2.58 10.65 -32.57
C GLN A 154 -3.40 11.93 -32.73
#